data_faccf6d7752fc398929c3c65827f9753
#
_entry.id   faccf6d7752fc398929c3c65827f9753
#
_cell.length_a   1.000
_cell.length_b   1.000
_cell.length_c   1.000
_cell.angle_alpha   90.00
_cell.angle_beta   90.00
_cell.angle_gamma   90.00
#
_symmetry.space_group_name_H-M   'P 1'
#
loop_
_entity.id
_entity.type
_entity.pdbx_description
1 polymer ?
#
loop_
_entity_poly.entity_id
_entity_poly.type
_entity_poly.pdbx_seq_one_letter_code
_entity_poly.pdbx_strand_id
1 'polypeptide(L)'
;MCNKFSEEEYNRMLEKLFVRFPSFQKVGAGAYKPGIGNMEFFDQLAGHPHRQYRIIHIAGTNGKGSVSNMLTSALASQGLKVGLYTSPHILDFRERIRIVSCHPDSSCHPDSSCHPERSEGSLATLISKDYVWQFISRWQETFDHLDMSFFEITTLLALNWFADQEVDMVVLETGLGGRLDSTNIVTPVLSVITNIGLDHCDMLGGTLSEIAFEKAGIIKPKV
;
A
#
# COMPACT_ATOMS: atom_id res chain seq x y z
N MET A 1 9.92 29.57 6.19
CA MET A 1 9.14 29.46 7.45
C MET A 1 8.67 28.03 7.54
N CYS A 2 9.09 27.27 8.54
CA CYS A 2 8.62 25.87 8.70
C CYS A 2 7.16 25.96 9.18
N ASN A 3 6.19 25.67 8.31
CA ASN A 3 4.81 25.53 8.72
C ASN A 3 4.74 24.44 9.78
N LYS A 4 4.23 24.75 10.97
CA LYS A 4 4.00 23.73 12.00
C LYS A 4 2.74 22.95 11.64
N PHE A 5 2.78 21.64 11.80
CA PHE A 5 1.63 20.78 11.67
C PHE A 5 0.47 21.27 12.53
N SER A 6 -0.72 21.33 11.95
CA SER A 6 -1.98 21.48 12.66
C SER A 6 -3.05 20.57 12.05
N GLU A 7 -4.03 20.18 12.87
CA GLU A 7 -5.14 19.34 12.42
C GLU A 7 -5.96 20.03 11.31
N GLU A 8 -6.12 21.35 11.39
CA GLU A 8 -6.82 22.13 10.37
C GLU A 8 -6.07 22.15 9.04
N GLU A 9 -4.74 22.32 9.07
CA GLU A 9 -3.92 22.29 7.86
C GLU A 9 -3.89 20.90 7.23
N TYR A 10 -3.83 19.84 8.04
CA TYR A 10 -3.95 18.46 7.57
C TYR A 10 -5.28 18.21 6.84
N ASN A 11 -6.39 18.59 7.45
CA ASN A 11 -7.71 18.41 6.85
C ASN A 11 -7.85 19.21 5.56
N ARG A 12 -7.39 20.45 5.54
CA ARG A 12 -7.38 21.29 4.33
C ARG A 12 -6.49 20.70 3.22
N MET A 13 -5.35 20.14 3.59
CA MET A 13 -4.46 19.46 2.64
C MET A 13 -5.13 18.21 2.07
N LEU A 14 -5.78 17.37 2.90
CA LEU A 14 -6.51 16.20 2.42
C LEU A 14 -7.68 16.57 1.50
N GLU A 15 -8.45 17.59 1.84
CA GLU A 15 -9.53 18.09 0.97
C GLU A 15 -8.98 18.47 -0.40
N LYS A 16 -7.90 19.24 -0.45
CA LYS A 16 -7.23 19.62 -1.70
C LYS A 16 -6.73 18.39 -2.46
N LEU A 17 -6.11 17.44 -1.75
CA LEU A 17 -5.62 16.20 -2.35
C LEU A 17 -6.75 15.41 -3.02
N PHE A 18 -7.88 15.24 -2.33
CA PHE A 18 -9.04 14.51 -2.86
C PHE A 18 -9.77 15.24 -3.99
N VAL A 19 -9.73 16.57 -4.01
CA VAL A 19 -10.32 17.37 -5.10
C VAL A 19 -9.43 17.36 -6.33
N ARG A 20 -8.13 17.54 -6.14
CA ARG A 20 -7.15 17.63 -7.23
C ARG A 20 -6.82 16.27 -7.85
N PHE A 21 -6.73 15.24 -7.01
CA PHE A 21 -6.42 13.87 -7.39
C PHE A 21 -7.58 12.95 -6.99
N PRO A 22 -8.67 12.93 -7.76
CA PRO A 22 -9.84 12.14 -7.40
C PRO A 22 -9.49 10.64 -7.39
N SER A 23 -9.95 9.96 -6.34
CA SER A 23 -9.74 8.52 -6.21
C SER A 23 -10.65 7.75 -7.18
N PHE A 24 -10.24 6.52 -7.54
CA PHE A 24 -11.04 5.61 -8.35
C PHE A 24 -12.46 5.42 -7.79
N GLN A 25 -12.63 5.41 -6.48
CA GLN A 25 -13.94 5.30 -5.83
C GLN A 25 -14.90 6.46 -6.16
N LYS A 26 -14.35 7.67 -6.46
CA LYS A 26 -15.17 8.86 -6.76
C LYS A 26 -15.49 9.01 -8.24
N VAL A 27 -14.52 8.71 -9.11
CA VAL A 27 -14.64 9.02 -10.56
C VAL A 27 -14.47 7.79 -11.46
N GLY A 28 -14.31 6.58 -10.88
CA GLY A 28 -14.19 5.33 -11.63
C GLY A 28 -12.98 5.30 -12.56
N ALA A 29 -13.16 4.78 -13.77
CA ALA A 29 -12.10 4.58 -14.76
C ALA A 29 -11.30 5.86 -15.09
N GLY A 30 -11.91 7.05 -14.94
CA GLY A 30 -11.23 8.33 -15.20
C GLY A 30 -10.08 8.65 -14.25
N ALA A 31 -10.00 7.99 -13.08
CA ALA A 31 -8.88 8.13 -12.16
C ALA A 31 -7.72 7.17 -12.47
N TYR A 32 -7.92 6.20 -13.36
CA TYR A 32 -6.90 5.21 -13.68
C TYR A 32 -5.92 5.78 -14.69
N LYS A 33 -4.66 5.85 -14.29
CA LYS A 33 -3.53 6.21 -15.15
C LYS A 33 -2.68 4.96 -15.33
N PRO A 34 -2.77 4.25 -16.45
CA PRO A 34 -1.96 3.06 -16.69
C PRO A 34 -0.50 3.45 -16.92
N GLY A 35 0.40 2.76 -16.26
CA GLY A 35 1.83 2.98 -16.41
C GLY A 35 2.53 3.19 -15.06
N ILE A 36 3.81 2.92 -15.03
CA ILE A 36 4.65 3.01 -13.82
C ILE A 36 5.74 4.07 -13.93
N GLY A 37 5.79 4.81 -15.04
CA GLY A 37 6.87 5.77 -15.31
C GLY A 37 7.00 6.88 -14.26
N ASN A 38 5.90 7.47 -13.82
CA ASN A 38 5.91 8.46 -12.74
C ASN A 38 6.43 7.86 -11.43
N MET A 39 6.02 6.61 -11.15
CA MET A 39 6.44 5.88 -9.96
C MET A 39 7.94 5.59 -9.97
N GLU A 40 8.48 5.12 -11.10
CA GLU A 40 9.91 4.85 -11.27
C GLU A 40 10.74 6.13 -11.14
N PHE A 41 10.28 7.22 -11.76
CA PHE A 41 10.96 8.52 -11.68
C PHE A 41 10.99 9.04 -10.23
N PHE A 42 9.85 9.03 -9.54
CA PHE A 42 9.79 9.49 -8.16
C PHE A 42 10.58 8.56 -7.22
N ASP A 43 10.51 7.26 -7.42
CA ASP A 43 11.26 6.28 -6.63
C ASP A 43 12.77 6.54 -6.70
N GLN A 44 13.27 6.90 -7.89
CA GLN A 44 14.66 7.32 -8.06
C GLN A 44 14.98 8.60 -7.28
N LEU A 45 14.10 9.61 -7.32
CA LEU A 45 14.28 10.84 -6.54
C LEU A 45 14.26 10.60 -5.03
N ALA A 46 13.45 9.65 -4.58
CA ALA A 46 13.33 9.28 -3.16
C ALA A 46 14.44 8.32 -2.69
N GLY A 47 15.33 7.87 -3.57
CA GLY A 47 16.44 6.97 -3.23
C GLY A 47 16.04 5.51 -3.05
N HIS A 48 14.99 5.06 -3.75
CA HIS A 48 14.53 3.68 -3.77
C HIS A 48 14.13 3.10 -2.40
N PRO A 49 13.21 3.74 -1.66
CA PRO A 49 12.85 3.33 -0.29
C PRO A 49 12.39 1.87 -0.22
N HIS A 50 11.69 1.37 -1.24
CA HIS A 50 11.18 -0.01 -1.30
C HIS A 50 12.27 -1.09 -1.31
N ARG A 51 13.56 -0.73 -1.51
CA ARG A 51 14.68 -1.68 -1.48
C ARG A 51 15.24 -1.94 -0.09
N GLN A 52 14.74 -1.23 0.92
CA GLN A 52 15.24 -1.35 2.30
C GLN A 52 14.59 -2.50 3.08
N TYR A 53 13.51 -3.09 2.56
CA TYR A 53 12.76 -4.15 3.22
C TYR A 53 12.28 -5.21 2.21
N ARG A 54 11.88 -6.36 2.69
CA ARG A 54 11.31 -7.43 1.86
C ARG A 54 9.83 -7.17 1.59
N ILE A 55 9.33 -7.58 0.43
CA ILE A 55 7.96 -7.31 0.00
C ILE A 55 7.26 -8.60 -0.42
N ILE A 56 6.03 -8.80 0.07
CA ILE A 56 5.05 -9.73 -0.48
C ILE A 56 4.06 -8.90 -1.29
N HIS A 57 3.95 -9.16 -2.59
CA HIS A 57 3.11 -8.40 -3.50
C HIS A 57 1.84 -9.19 -3.83
N ILE A 58 0.66 -8.57 -3.63
CA ILE A 58 -0.62 -9.27 -3.70
C ILE A 58 -1.51 -8.65 -4.78
N ALA A 59 -1.89 -9.46 -5.77
CA ALA A 59 -2.89 -9.14 -6.77
C ALA A 59 -4.09 -10.09 -6.69
N GLY A 60 -5.15 -9.77 -7.41
CA GLY A 60 -6.34 -10.62 -7.51
C GLY A 60 -7.60 -9.82 -7.81
N THR A 61 -8.67 -10.49 -8.19
CA THR A 61 -9.98 -9.85 -8.35
C THR A 61 -10.58 -9.60 -6.97
N ASN A 62 -10.78 -10.64 -6.18
CA ASN A 62 -11.34 -10.57 -4.84
C ASN A 62 -10.37 -11.14 -3.79
N GLY A 63 -10.55 -10.77 -2.53
CA GLY A 63 -9.82 -11.34 -1.41
C GLY A 63 -8.42 -10.78 -1.17
N LYS A 64 -7.93 -9.81 -1.96
CA LYS A 64 -6.62 -9.18 -1.77
C LYS A 64 -6.45 -8.67 -0.34
N GLY A 65 -7.33 -7.79 0.13
CA GLY A 65 -7.26 -7.21 1.46
C GLY A 65 -7.37 -8.25 2.59
N SER A 66 -8.19 -9.30 2.42
CA SER A 66 -8.29 -10.39 3.41
C SER A 66 -6.98 -11.17 3.52
N VAL A 67 -6.41 -11.57 2.37
CA VAL A 67 -5.12 -12.29 2.33
C VAL A 67 -4.00 -11.39 2.87
N SER A 68 -3.99 -10.11 2.51
CA SER A 68 -3.01 -9.12 3.01
C SER A 68 -3.05 -9.01 4.54
N ASN A 69 -4.24 -8.89 5.12
CA ASN A 69 -4.39 -8.81 6.59
C ASN A 69 -3.98 -10.13 7.28
N MET A 70 -4.39 -11.30 6.75
CA MET A 70 -4.01 -12.60 7.32
C MET A 70 -2.50 -12.82 7.28
N LEU A 71 -1.84 -12.54 6.16
CA LEU A 71 -0.38 -12.66 6.03
C LEU A 71 0.35 -11.70 6.97
N THR A 72 -0.12 -10.45 7.06
CA THR A 72 0.47 -9.46 7.97
C THR A 72 0.37 -9.92 9.42
N SER A 73 -0.79 -10.42 9.86
CA SER A 73 -0.97 -10.93 11.22
C SER A 73 -0.09 -12.16 11.49
N ALA A 74 -0.01 -13.09 10.54
CA ALA A 74 0.83 -14.29 10.67
C ALA A 74 2.34 -13.93 10.75
N LEU A 75 2.81 -12.98 9.96
CA LEU A 75 4.20 -12.53 10.00
C LEU A 75 4.50 -11.75 11.30
N ALA A 76 3.59 -10.88 11.72
CA ALA A 76 3.74 -10.14 12.97
C ALA A 76 3.78 -11.08 14.19
N SER A 77 2.99 -12.17 14.18
CA SER A 77 3.03 -13.18 15.26
C SER A 77 4.38 -13.92 15.36
N GLN A 78 5.20 -13.87 14.30
CA GLN A 78 6.58 -14.38 14.32
C GLN A 78 7.60 -13.32 14.77
N GLY A 79 7.15 -12.20 15.28
CA GLY A 79 8.01 -11.13 15.81
C GLY A 79 8.48 -10.12 14.76
N LEU A 80 7.99 -10.18 13.52
CA LEU A 80 8.37 -9.22 12.49
C LEU A 80 7.56 -7.91 12.64
N LYS A 81 8.20 -6.78 12.35
CA LYS A 81 7.55 -5.49 12.16
C LYS A 81 7.10 -5.39 10.70
N VAL A 82 5.80 -5.50 10.47
CA VAL A 82 5.24 -5.66 9.12
C VAL A 82 4.47 -4.43 8.69
N GLY A 83 4.89 -3.81 7.58
CA GLY A 83 4.13 -2.78 6.87
C GLY A 83 2.99 -3.42 6.09
N LEU A 84 1.82 -2.80 6.13
CA LEU A 84 0.64 -3.23 5.38
C LEU A 84 0.08 -2.07 4.56
N TYR A 85 0.04 -2.26 3.23
CA TYR A 85 -0.61 -1.34 2.30
C TYR A 85 -1.83 -2.02 1.67
N THR A 86 -3.01 -1.43 1.88
CA THR A 86 -4.29 -1.95 1.36
C THR A 86 -5.14 -0.85 0.75
N SER A 87 -6.09 -1.21 -0.10
CA SER A 87 -7.07 -0.29 -0.69
C SER A 87 -8.40 -0.99 -0.96
N PRO A 88 -9.51 -0.25 -0.89
CA PRO A 88 -9.67 1.15 -0.45
C PRO A 88 -9.69 1.30 1.07
N HIS A 89 -9.75 2.53 1.59
CA HIS A 89 -10.11 2.84 2.98
C HIS A 89 -11.64 2.95 3.13
N ILE A 90 -12.13 2.83 4.35
CA ILE A 90 -13.57 2.92 4.68
C ILE A 90 -13.88 4.27 5.30
N LEU A 91 -13.21 4.66 6.36
CA LEU A 91 -13.45 5.88 7.12
C LEU A 91 -12.27 6.85 7.10
N ASP A 92 -11.07 6.37 7.39
CA ASP A 92 -9.86 7.19 7.49
C ASP A 92 -8.87 6.79 6.38
N PHE A 93 -8.38 7.78 5.66
CA PHE A 93 -7.35 7.61 4.64
C PHE A 93 -6.16 6.76 5.12
N ARG A 94 -5.76 6.92 6.40
CA ARG A 94 -4.62 6.24 7.01
C ARG A 94 -4.80 4.73 7.19
N GLU A 95 -6.04 4.21 7.06
CA GLU A 95 -6.31 2.77 7.05
C GLU A 95 -5.55 2.03 5.96
N ARG A 96 -5.18 2.74 4.88
CA ARG A 96 -4.40 2.19 3.78
C ARG A 96 -2.97 1.85 4.16
N ILE A 97 -2.41 2.50 5.18
CA ILE A 97 -0.98 2.49 5.49
C ILE A 97 -0.81 2.22 6.99
N ARG A 98 -0.46 0.98 7.32
CA ARG A 98 -0.36 0.51 8.71
C ARG A 98 0.93 -0.26 8.93
N ILE A 99 1.38 -0.29 10.18
CA ILE A 99 2.41 -1.20 10.66
C ILE A 99 1.78 -2.09 11.73
N VAL A 100 2.06 -3.37 11.65
CA VAL A 100 1.61 -4.37 12.63
C VAL A 100 2.85 -5.04 13.21
N SER A 101 2.92 -5.10 14.55
CA SER A 101 3.98 -5.77 15.28
C SER A 101 3.40 -6.45 16.52
N CYS A 102 4.05 -7.52 16.99
CA CYS A 102 3.72 -8.08 18.30
C CYS A 102 4.23 -7.19 19.42
N HIS A 103 3.50 -7.16 20.53
CA HIS A 103 3.98 -6.50 21.74
C HIS A 103 5.17 -7.29 22.31
N PRO A 104 6.29 -6.64 22.70
CA PRO A 104 7.46 -7.33 23.24
C PRO A 104 7.18 -8.12 24.53
N ASP A 105 6.10 -7.78 25.26
CA ASP A 105 5.69 -8.45 26.49
C ASP A 105 4.73 -9.63 26.30
N SER A 106 4.23 -9.86 25.07
CA SER A 106 3.47 -11.07 24.78
C SER A 106 4.46 -12.20 24.52
N SER A 107 4.90 -12.88 25.59
CA SER A 107 5.63 -14.14 25.51
C SER A 107 4.74 -15.17 24.79
N CYS A 108 4.79 -15.19 23.48
CA CYS A 108 4.24 -16.29 22.68
C CYS A 108 5.11 -17.52 22.93
N HIS A 109 4.89 -18.19 24.08
CA HIS A 109 5.43 -19.53 24.27
C HIS A 109 4.78 -20.47 23.28
N PRO A 110 5.57 -21.29 22.54
CA PRO A 110 5.02 -22.23 21.55
C PRO A 110 4.08 -23.28 22.15
N ASP A 111 4.03 -23.42 23.46
CA ASP A 111 3.21 -24.40 24.18
C ASP A 111 1.90 -23.85 24.82
N SER A 112 1.61 -22.56 24.69
CA SER A 112 0.33 -22.05 25.16
C SER A 112 -0.72 -22.16 24.04
N SER A 113 -1.75 -22.97 24.25
CA SER A 113 -2.94 -23.06 23.42
C SER A 113 -3.59 -21.69 23.30
N CYS A 114 -3.19 -20.94 22.26
CA CYS A 114 -3.77 -19.65 21.95
C CYS A 114 -5.21 -19.85 21.50
N HIS A 115 -6.17 -19.59 22.39
CA HIS A 115 -7.58 -19.51 22.03
C HIS A 115 -7.77 -18.33 21.04
N PRO A 116 -8.49 -18.52 19.91
CA PRO A 116 -8.66 -17.50 18.87
C PRO A 116 -9.46 -16.25 19.30
N GLU A 117 -9.94 -16.21 20.53
CA GLU A 117 -10.81 -15.12 21.04
C GLU A 117 -10.06 -13.97 21.74
N ARG A 118 -8.73 -14.02 21.86
CA ARG A 118 -7.93 -12.92 22.43
C ARG A 118 -6.84 -12.47 21.46
N SER A 119 -7.20 -11.53 20.57
CA SER A 119 -6.26 -10.78 19.74
C SER A 119 -5.58 -9.64 20.53
N GLU A 120 -5.16 -9.88 21.76
CA GLU A 120 -4.48 -8.86 22.57
C GLU A 120 -2.98 -8.73 22.31
N GLY A 121 -2.44 -9.36 21.25
CA GLY A 121 -1.01 -9.47 21.01
C GLY A 121 -0.43 -8.63 19.87
N SER A 122 -1.22 -8.14 18.91
CA SER A 122 -0.70 -7.36 17.79
C SER A 122 -1.16 -5.91 17.84
N LEU A 123 -0.20 -4.98 17.85
CA LEU A 123 -0.48 -3.54 17.75
C LEU A 123 -0.45 -3.12 16.28
N ALA A 124 -1.57 -2.58 15.81
CA ALA A 124 -1.65 -1.94 14.51
C ALA A 124 -1.50 -0.42 14.68
N THR A 125 -0.45 0.16 14.12
CA THR A 125 -0.20 1.59 14.13
C THR A 125 -0.49 2.16 12.74
N LEU A 126 -1.40 3.12 12.66
CA LEU A 126 -1.66 3.87 11.43
C LEU A 126 -0.55 4.90 11.21
N ILE A 127 -0.26 5.21 9.94
CA ILE A 127 0.58 6.35 9.60
C ILE A 127 0.08 7.62 10.29
N SER A 128 0.97 8.43 10.86
CA SER A 128 0.57 9.65 11.56
C SER A 128 0.09 10.73 10.59
N LYS A 129 -0.86 11.55 11.01
CA LYS A 129 -1.32 12.71 10.22
C LYS A 129 -0.19 13.68 9.93
N ASP A 130 0.71 13.86 10.89
CA ASP A 130 1.88 14.72 10.75
C ASP A 130 2.82 14.22 9.65
N TYR A 131 3.13 12.92 9.60
CA TYR A 131 3.95 12.35 8.54
C TYR A 131 3.30 12.51 7.16
N VAL A 132 2.00 12.23 7.05
CA VAL A 132 1.24 12.44 5.80
C VAL A 132 1.35 13.88 5.36
N TRP A 133 1.11 14.84 6.28
CA TRP A 133 1.16 16.27 5.99
C TRP A 133 2.58 16.71 5.54
N GLN A 134 3.62 16.27 6.23
CA GLN A 134 5.02 16.60 5.89
C GLN A 134 5.38 16.05 4.51
N PHE A 135 5.05 14.78 4.24
CA PHE A 135 5.37 14.14 2.96
C PHE A 135 4.66 14.84 1.79
N ILE A 136 3.35 15.05 1.90
CA ILE A 136 2.59 15.72 0.84
C ILE A 136 3.09 17.15 0.62
N SER A 137 3.31 17.91 1.71
CA SER A 137 3.80 19.28 1.62
C SER A 137 5.19 19.38 0.99
N ARG A 138 6.06 18.41 1.27
CA ARG A 138 7.42 18.35 0.72
C ARG A 138 7.41 18.10 -0.78
N TRP A 139 6.55 17.23 -1.26
CA TRP A 139 6.58 16.72 -2.63
C TRP A 139 5.48 17.27 -3.54
N GLN A 140 4.66 18.20 -3.04
CA GLN A 140 3.50 18.70 -3.77
C GLN A 140 3.85 19.23 -5.17
N GLU A 141 4.89 20.03 -5.31
CA GLU A 141 5.32 20.57 -6.61
C GLU A 141 5.71 19.45 -7.58
N THR A 142 6.37 18.40 -7.09
CA THR A 142 6.73 17.22 -7.89
C THR A 142 5.50 16.45 -8.34
N PHE A 143 4.54 16.24 -7.44
CA PHE A 143 3.27 15.57 -7.78
C PHE A 143 2.49 16.33 -8.84
N ASP A 144 2.51 17.64 -8.75
CA ASP A 144 1.86 18.53 -9.71
C ASP A 144 2.54 18.49 -11.08
N HIS A 145 3.86 18.54 -11.09
CA HIS A 145 4.67 18.51 -12.33
C HIS A 145 4.53 17.20 -13.09
N LEU A 146 4.48 16.07 -12.36
CA LEU A 146 4.33 14.73 -12.93
C LEU A 146 2.86 14.37 -13.21
N ASP A 147 1.91 15.24 -12.87
CA ASP A 147 0.48 14.96 -12.96
C ASP A 147 0.12 13.60 -12.33
N MET A 148 0.60 13.35 -11.10
CA MET A 148 0.45 12.08 -10.43
C MET A 148 -1.00 11.79 -10.04
N SER A 149 -1.41 10.55 -10.05
CA SER A 149 -2.71 10.12 -9.54
C SER A 149 -2.71 10.00 -8.01
N PHE A 150 -3.91 10.02 -7.43
CA PHE A 150 -4.08 9.77 -5.99
C PHE A 150 -3.44 8.45 -5.54
N PHE A 151 -3.59 7.39 -6.34
CA PHE A 151 -3.06 6.07 -5.98
C PHE A 151 -1.53 6.05 -6.05
N GLU A 152 -0.91 6.69 -7.04
CA GLU A 152 0.54 6.85 -7.11
C GLU A 152 1.09 7.57 -5.87
N ILE A 153 0.49 8.72 -5.52
CA ILE A 153 0.90 9.50 -4.34
C ILE A 153 0.80 8.68 -3.05
N THR A 154 -0.32 7.95 -2.86
CA THR A 154 -0.52 7.14 -1.65
C THR A 154 0.40 5.93 -1.58
N THR A 155 0.73 5.34 -2.73
CA THR A 155 1.71 4.25 -2.81
C THR A 155 3.11 4.74 -2.43
N LEU A 156 3.54 5.87 -2.98
CA LEU A 156 4.85 6.46 -2.64
C LEU A 156 4.94 6.86 -1.17
N LEU A 157 3.88 7.46 -0.63
CA LEU A 157 3.79 7.78 0.79
C LEU A 157 4.00 6.52 1.66
N ALA A 158 3.33 5.42 1.30
CA ALA A 158 3.46 4.17 2.03
C ALA A 158 4.88 3.60 1.95
N LEU A 159 5.47 3.53 0.74
CA LEU A 159 6.81 2.99 0.55
C LEU A 159 7.87 3.77 1.31
N ASN A 160 7.77 5.11 1.34
CA ASN A 160 8.69 5.96 2.09
C ASN A 160 8.51 5.78 3.60
N TRP A 161 7.25 5.78 4.09
CA TRP A 161 7.00 5.63 5.52
C TRP A 161 7.48 4.29 6.06
N PHE A 162 7.29 3.21 5.31
CA PHE A 162 7.78 1.90 5.72
C PHE A 162 9.31 1.85 5.83
N ALA A 163 10.03 2.53 4.94
CA ALA A 163 11.48 2.65 5.03
C ALA A 163 11.91 3.46 6.26
N ASP A 164 11.30 4.63 6.49
CA ASP A 164 11.59 5.48 7.65
C ASP A 164 11.24 4.80 8.98
N GLN A 165 10.32 3.85 8.95
CA GLN A 165 9.94 3.07 10.11
C GLN A 165 10.74 1.78 10.26
N GLU A 166 11.69 1.50 9.36
CA GLU A 166 12.58 0.32 9.42
C GLU A 166 11.78 -0.99 9.59
N VAL A 167 10.76 -1.21 8.73
CA VAL A 167 9.98 -2.45 8.78
C VAL A 167 10.80 -3.62 8.22
N ASP A 168 10.57 -4.83 8.75
CA ASP A 168 11.24 -6.04 8.27
C ASP A 168 10.68 -6.53 6.94
N MET A 169 9.36 -6.36 6.77
CA MET A 169 8.63 -6.85 5.61
C MET A 169 7.41 -5.96 5.33
N VAL A 170 7.02 -5.87 4.07
CA VAL A 170 5.81 -5.19 3.64
C VAL A 170 4.90 -6.17 2.90
N VAL A 171 3.63 -6.18 3.26
CA VAL A 171 2.56 -6.80 2.48
C VAL A 171 1.89 -5.68 1.67
N LEU A 172 2.06 -5.75 0.35
CA LEU A 172 1.71 -4.69 -0.59
C LEU A 172 0.57 -5.16 -1.50
N GLU A 173 -0.61 -4.59 -1.35
CA GLU A 173 -1.78 -4.89 -2.19
C GLU A 173 -1.79 -4.02 -3.43
N THR A 174 -2.03 -4.60 -4.63
CA THR A 174 -2.27 -3.84 -5.86
C THR A 174 -3.61 -3.10 -5.79
N GLY A 175 -3.68 -1.94 -6.43
CA GLY A 175 -4.95 -1.22 -6.59
C GLY A 175 -5.83 -1.88 -7.66
N LEU A 176 -5.28 -2.00 -8.88
CA LEU A 176 -5.98 -2.52 -10.03
C LEU A 176 -5.05 -3.30 -10.96
N GLY A 177 -5.47 -4.50 -11.35
CA GLY A 177 -4.66 -5.34 -12.24
C GLY A 177 -3.39 -5.86 -11.57
N GLY A 178 -2.25 -5.44 -12.02
CA GLY A 178 -0.92 -5.79 -11.51
C GLY A 178 0.19 -5.21 -12.37
N ARG A 179 0.25 -5.55 -13.66
CA ARG A 179 1.36 -5.20 -14.58
C ARG A 179 1.64 -3.69 -14.64
N LEU A 180 0.60 -2.88 -14.73
CA LEU A 180 0.66 -1.41 -14.83
C LEU A 180 0.19 -0.71 -13.55
N ASP A 181 0.06 -1.47 -12.46
CA ASP A 181 -0.30 -0.90 -11.16
C ASP A 181 0.85 -0.11 -10.55
N SER A 182 0.55 1.00 -9.88
CA SER A 182 1.56 1.87 -9.25
C SER A 182 2.44 1.15 -8.24
N THR A 183 1.95 0.05 -7.65
CA THR A 183 2.75 -0.77 -6.73
C THR A 183 3.80 -1.63 -7.44
N ASN A 184 3.72 -1.79 -8.76
CA ASN A 184 4.55 -2.76 -9.50
C ASN A 184 5.97 -2.31 -9.85
N ILE A 185 6.46 -1.25 -9.21
CA ILE A 185 7.86 -0.83 -9.26
C ILE A 185 8.77 -1.71 -8.38
N VAL A 186 8.18 -2.55 -7.53
CA VAL A 186 8.90 -3.37 -6.55
C VAL A 186 9.37 -4.71 -7.14
N THR A 187 10.39 -5.30 -6.51
CA THR A 187 10.79 -6.69 -6.72
C THR A 187 10.47 -7.47 -5.45
N PRO A 188 9.35 -8.21 -5.41
CA PRO A 188 8.92 -8.91 -4.21
C PRO A 188 9.74 -10.17 -3.96
N VAL A 189 9.72 -10.70 -2.74
CA VAL A 189 10.22 -12.03 -2.40
C VAL A 189 9.15 -13.11 -2.62
N LEU A 190 7.89 -12.70 -2.71
CA LEU A 190 6.74 -13.58 -2.99
C LEU A 190 5.66 -12.76 -3.70
N SER A 191 5.14 -13.29 -4.80
CA SER A 191 3.95 -12.76 -5.49
C SER A 191 2.76 -13.68 -5.25
N VAL A 192 1.63 -13.12 -4.85
CA VAL A 192 0.39 -13.86 -4.55
C VAL A 192 -0.72 -13.36 -5.46
N ILE A 193 -1.39 -14.28 -6.16
CA ILE A 193 -2.63 -14.00 -6.91
C ILE A 193 -3.76 -14.72 -6.19
N THR A 194 -4.66 -13.97 -5.57
CA THR A 194 -5.74 -14.53 -4.73
C THR A 194 -6.77 -15.28 -5.55
N ASN A 195 -7.22 -14.66 -6.65
CA ASN A 195 -8.07 -15.30 -7.65
C ASN A 195 -8.11 -14.46 -8.93
N ILE A 196 -8.68 -15.05 -9.99
CA ILE A 196 -8.93 -14.39 -11.26
C ILE A 196 -10.42 -14.50 -11.57
N GLY A 197 -11.08 -13.37 -11.76
CA GLY A 197 -12.50 -13.26 -12.11
C GLY A 197 -12.73 -12.09 -13.07
N LEU A 198 -13.86 -12.07 -13.71
CA LEU A 198 -14.29 -10.95 -14.58
C LEU A 198 -14.62 -9.74 -13.70
N ASP A 199 -13.78 -8.73 -13.75
CA ASP A 199 -13.96 -7.46 -13.07
C ASP A 199 -13.12 -6.40 -13.78
N HIS A 200 -13.58 -5.16 -13.78
CA HIS A 200 -12.92 -4.05 -14.46
C HIS A 200 -12.55 -4.36 -15.92
N CYS A 201 -13.47 -5.04 -16.64
CA CYS A 201 -13.22 -5.53 -18.00
C CYS A 201 -12.87 -4.42 -18.98
N ASP A 202 -13.37 -3.21 -18.78
CA ASP A 202 -13.07 -2.03 -19.62
C ASP A 202 -11.58 -1.62 -19.54
N MET A 203 -10.84 -2.05 -18.49
CA MET A 203 -9.45 -1.67 -18.26
C MET A 203 -8.48 -2.84 -18.32
N LEU A 204 -8.93 -4.04 -17.92
CA LEU A 204 -8.07 -5.22 -17.78
C LEU A 204 -8.27 -6.25 -18.90
N GLY A 205 -9.29 -6.05 -19.76
CA GLY A 205 -9.66 -6.98 -20.82
C GLY A 205 -10.95 -7.76 -20.54
N GLY A 206 -11.61 -8.23 -21.63
CA GLY A 206 -12.91 -8.88 -21.58
C GLY A 206 -12.87 -10.38 -21.26
N THR A 207 -11.69 -10.97 -21.11
CA THR A 207 -11.51 -12.41 -20.89
C THR A 207 -10.70 -12.70 -19.62
N LEU A 208 -10.92 -13.88 -19.02
CA LEU A 208 -10.13 -14.33 -17.88
C LEU A 208 -8.63 -14.40 -18.19
N SER A 209 -8.26 -14.72 -19.42
CA SER A 209 -6.86 -14.79 -19.86
C SER A 209 -6.20 -13.43 -19.88
N GLU A 210 -6.87 -12.40 -20.37
CA GLU A 210 -6.35 -11.01 -20.35
C GLU A 210 -6.21 -10.50 -18.92
N ILE A 211 -7.22 -10.71 -18.09
CA ILE A 211 -7.18 -10.33 -16.68
C ILE A 211 -6.07 -11.08 -15.93
N ALA A 212 -5.88 -12.36 -16.22
CA ALA A 212 -4.79 -13.16 -15.66
C ALA A 212 -3.43 -12.60 -16.05
N PHE A 213 -3.26 -12.21 -17.32
CA PHE A 213 -2.03 -11.60 -17.82
C PHE A 213 -1.71 -10.28 -17.08
N GLU A 214 -2.69 -9.40 -16.91
CA GLU A 214 -2.50 -8.16 -16.17
C GLU A 214 -2.13 -8.40 -14.71
N LYS A 215 -2.78 -9.37 -14.04
CA LYS A 215 -2.46 -9.70 -12.64
C LYS A 215 -1.10 -10.40 -12.50
N ALA A 216 -0.76 -11.28 -13.42
CA ALA A 216 0.53 -11.98 -13.43
C ALA A 216 1.73 -11.06 -13.64
N GLY A 217 1.51 -9.82 -14.08
CA GLY A 217 2.55 -8.79 -14.21
C GLY A 217 3.29 -8.44 -12.91
N ILE A 218 2.77 -8.84 -11.73
CA ILE A 218 3.48 -8.72 -10.45
C ILE A 218 4.54 -9.81 -10.22
N ILE A 219 4.53 -10.88 -11.02
CA ILE A 219 5.52 -11.95 -10.94
C ILE A 219 6.78 -11.47 -11.65
N LYS A 220 7.88 -11.41 -10.91
CA LYS A 220 9.16 -10.96 -11.44
C LYS A 220 10.09 -12.14 -11.70
N PRO A 221 11.06 -12.00 -12.61
CA PRO A 221 12.07 -13.04 -12.82
C PRO A 221 12.77 -13.41 -11.50
N LYS A 222 12.88 -14.69 -11.20
CA LYS A 222 13.51 -15.25 -9.99
C LYS A 222 12.72 -15.05 -8.68
N VAL A 223 11.45 -14.73 -8.77
CA VAL A 223 10.50 -14.67 -7.63
C VAL A 223 9.60 -15.90 -7.66
#